data_c4cd9c13be61faa765e3b4f9201793f1
#
_entry.id   c4cd9c13be61faa765e3b4f9201793f1
#
_cell.length_a   1.000
_cell.length_b   1.000
_cell.length_c   1.000
_cell.angle_alpha   90.00
_cell.angle_beta   90.00
_cell.angle_gamma   90.00
#
_symmetry.space_group_name_H-M   'P 1'
#
loop_
_entity.id
_entity.type
_entity.pdbx_description
1 polymer ?
#
loop_
_entity_poly.entity_id
_entity_poly.type
_entity_poly.pdbx_seq_one_letter_code
_entity_poly.pdbx_strand_id
1 'polypeptide(L)'
;MDTIIFDVDDTLYDQAQSFHRTVKKLFQEPLSDEEINQLYQASRKYSEILFDQSEAGEITPFEWQTGRIKAACKDFNIPIDTEKATIFHETYVTEQKNITLFPEVEELLNVLYKEGKQLGILTNGEEKHQAMKIKQLHLSRWIPAEMTFISGTIGHAKPKREVFDFIEQKLDLDQTKTVYIGDHFEKDIIGAKQAGWQAIWMNHRKKDLPSHATYKPDKEVHSAKELLDLFKKKA
;
A
#
# COMPACT_ATOMS: atom_id res chain seq x y z
N MET A 1 10.71 17.76 -10.67
CA MET A 1 10.55 16.39 -10.15
C MET A 1 11.72 15.56 -10.65
N ASP A 2 12.63 15.26 -9.76
CA ASP A 2 13.85 14.48 -10.09
C ASP A 2 13.77 13.09 -9.44
N THR A 3 13.15 13.02 -8.24
CA THR A 3 12.96 11.78 -7.49
C THR A 3 11.47 11.49 -7.30
N ILE A 4 11.07 10.23 -7.55
CA ILE A 4 9.71 9.74 -7.40
C ILE A 4 9.73 8.50 -6.52
N ILE A 5 9.07 8.58 -5.38
CA ILE A 5 8.99 7.48 -4.41
C ILE A 5 7.56 6.97 -4.35
N PHE A 6 7.40 5.66 -4.45
CA PHE A 6 6.11 5.00 -4.48
C PHE A 6 5.86 4.21 -3.19
N ASP A 7 4.63 4.22 -2.71
CA ASP A 7 4.11 3.11 -1.94
C ASP A 7 3.89 1.88 -2.83
N VAL A 8 3.66 0.72 -2.22
CA VAL A 8 3.50 -0.56 -2.94
C VAL A 8 2.04 -1.01 -2.96
N ASP A 9 1.46 -1.21 -1.76
CA ASP A 9 0.14 -1.83 -1.59
C ASP A 9 -0.98 -0.86 -2.03
N ASP A 10 -1.91 -1.30 -2.88
CA ASP A 10 -2.98 -0.47 -3.47
C ASP A 10 -2.50 0.79 -4.23
N THR A 11 -1.19 0.89 -4.48
CA THR A 11 -0.58 1.95 -5.28
C THR A 11 -0.02 1.42 -6.59
N LEU A 12 0.81 0.39 -6.55
CA LEU A 12 1.41 -0.21 -7.75
C LEU A 12 0.57 -1.36 -8.32
N TYR A 13 -0.28 -1.97 -7.51
CA TYR A 13 -1.12 -3.10 -7.85
C TYR A 13 -2.41 -3.07 -7.02
N ASP A 14 -3.43 -3.80 -7.46
CA ASP A 14 -4.69 -3.95 -6.73
C ASP A 14 -4.59 -5.00 -5.61
N GLN A 15 -4.43 -4.55 -4.37
CA GLN A 15 -4.31 -5.42 -3.20
C GLN A 15 -5.57 -6.24 -2.93
N ALA A 16 -6.76 -5.78 -3.34
CA ALA A 16 -8.01 -6.50 -3.13
C ALA A 16 -8.09 -7.78 -3.95
N GLN A 17 -7.38 -7.89 -5.09
CA GLN A 17 -7.45 -9.10 -5.91
C GLN A 17 -7.05 -10.37 -5.18
N SER A 18 -5.99 -10.31 -4.35
CA SER A 18 -5.56 -11.47 -3.54
C SER A 18 -6.62 -11.83 -2.49
N PHE A 19 -7.30 -10.84 -1.92
CA PHE A 19 -8.40 -11.05 -1.00
C PHE A 19 -9.60 -11.69 -1.70
N HIS A 20 -10.00 -11.17 -2.86
CA HIS A 20 -11.08 -11.73 -3.70
C HIS A 20 -10.83 -13.20 -4.02
N ARG A 21 -9.62 -13.54 -4.49
CA ARG A 21 -9.25 -14.93 -4.78
C ARG A 21 -9.33 -15.82 -3.54
N THR A 22 -8.90 -15.30 -2.38
CA THR A 22 -8.97 -16.03 -1.11
C THR A 22 -10.40 -16.31 -0.69
N VAL A 23 -11.28 -15.29 -0.73
CA VAL A 23 -12.72 -15.46 -0.40
C VAL A 23 -13.36 -16.48 -1.33
N LYS A 24 -13.17 -16.34 -2.66
CA LYS A 24 -13.73 -17.27 -3.65
C LYS A 24 -13.23 -18.72 -3.50
N LYS A 25 -12.06 -18.93 -2.91
CA LYS A 25 -11.51 -20.28 -2.63
C LYS A 25 -12.06 -20.91 -1.36
N LEU A 26 -12.31 -20.11 -0.32
CA LEU A 26 -12.54 -20.63 1.02
C LEU A 26 -13.99 -20.53 1.49
N PHE A 27 -14.77 -19.60 0.96
CA PHE A 27 -16.15 -19.41 1.39
C PHE A 27 -17.06 -20.33 0.60
N GLN A 28 -17.85 -21.12 1.33
CA GLN A 28 -18.77 -22.10 0.74
C GLN A 28 -19.95 -21.42 0.05
N GLU A 29 -20.47 -20.34 0.64
CA GLU A 29 -21.52 -19.54 0.02
C GLU A 29 -20.86 -18.47 -0.86
N PRO A 30 -21.24 -18.40 -2.14
CA PRO A 30 -20.65 -17.42 -3.05
C PRO A 30 -21.10 -16.02 -2.68
N LEU A 31 -20.14 -15.14 -2.44
CA LEU A 31 -20.37 -13.71 -2.31
C LEU A 31 -20.21 -13.03 -3.68
N SER A 32 -21.03 -12.02 -3.94
CA SER A 32 -20.84 -11.14 -5.09
C SER A 32 -19.54 -10.34 -4.97
N ASP A 33 -19.02 -9.84 -6.08
CA ASP A 33 -17.80 -9.02 -6.07
C ASP A 33 -17.97 -7.76 -5.21
N GLU A 34 -19.18 -7.21 -5.14
CA GLU A 34 -19.49 -6.06 -4.28
C GLU A 34 -19.43 -6.44 -2.79
N GLU A 35 -20.01 -7.55 -2.38
CA GLU A 35 -19.93 -8.05 -1.00
C GLU A 35 -18.49 -8.36 -0.61
N ILE A 36 -17.69 -8.93 -1.51
CA ILE A 36 -16.27 -9.17 -1.25
C ILE A 36 -15.51 -7.85 -1.10
N ASN A 37 -15.83 -6.83 -1.90
CA ASN A 37 -15.23 -5.49 -1.75
C ASN A 37 -15.57 -4.87 -0.39
N GLN A 38 -16.80 -4.96 0.05
CA GLN A 38 -17.24 -4.47 1.36
C GLN A 38 -16.52 -5.22 2.49
N LEU A 39 -16.45 -6.54 2.40
CA LEU A 39 -15.71 -7.37 3.36
C LEU A 39 -14.20 -7.03 3.38
N TYR A 40 -13.61 -6.77 2.21
CA TYR A 40 -12.23 -6.31 2.09
C TYR A 40 -12.01 -4.98 2.81
N GLN A 41 -12.87 -3.99 2.55
CA GLN A 41 -12.78 -2.68 3.21
C GLN A 41 -12.90 -2.80 4.73
N ALA A 42 -13.84 -3.60 5.24
CA ALA A 42 -13.97 -3.89 6.67
C ALA A 42 -12.70 -4.57 7.22
N SER A 43 -12.17 -5.57 6.52
CA SER A 43 -10.92 -6.24 6.90
C SER A 43 -9.73 -5.28 6.92
N ARG A 44 -9.65 -4.32 6.00
CA ARG A 44 -8.62 -3.26 6.01
C ARG A 44 -8.77 -2.34 7.21
N LYS A 45 -9.99 -1.87 7.50
CA LYS A 45 -10.28 -1.06 8.69
C LYS A 45 -9.82 -1.75 9.98
N TYR A 46 -10.18 -3.00 10.16
CA TYR A 46 -9.73 -3.77 11.33
C TYR A 46 -8.24 -4.07 11.32
N SER A 47 -7.64 -4.22 10.13
CA SER A 47 -6.18 -4.39 10.02
C SER A 47 -5.41 -3.18 10.54
N GLU A 48 -5.87 -1.96 10.29
CA GLU A 48 -5.23 -0.75 10.81
C GLU A 48 -5.33 -0.70 12.35
N ILE A 49 -6.52 -0.90 12.90
CA ILE A 49 -6.77 -0.88 14.36
C ILE A 49 -5.90 -1.93 15.08
N LEU A 50 -5.93 -3.17 14.59
CA LEU A 50 -5.21 -4.28 15.22
C LEU A 50 -3.69 -4.21 14.97
N PHE A 51 -3.26 -3.57 13.89
CA PHE A 51 -1.84 -3.34 13.63
C PHE A 51 -1.23 -2.42 14.70
N ASP A 52 -1.89 -1.32 15.01
CA ASP A 52 -1.43 -0.39 16.04
C ASP A 52 -1.34 -1.07 17.42
N GLN A 53 -2.30 -1.93 17.76
CA GLN A 53 -2.27 -2.74 18.99
C GLN A 53 -1.12 -3.76 18.98
N SER A 54 -0.84 -4.39 17.83
CA SER A 54 0.27 -5.33 17.69
C SER A 54 1.63 -4.63 17.82
N GLU A 55 1.79 -3.45 17.22
CA GLU A 55 3.00 -2.62 17.35
C GLU A 55 3.20 -2.12 18.79
N ALA A 56 2.12 -1.87 19.53
CA ALA A 56 2.16 -1.54 20.95
C ALA A 56 2.44 -2.76 21.86
N GLY A 57 2.45 -3.99 21.30
CA GLY A 57 2.64 -5.23 22.07
C GLY A 57 1.41 -5.66 22.88
N GLU A 58 0.24 -5.07 22.64
CA GLU A 58 -1.03 -5.40 23.32
C GLU A 58 -1.62 -6.72 22.82
N ILE A 59 -1.39 -7.04 21.55
CA ILE A 59 -1.77 -8.31 20.91
C ILE A 59 -0.58 -8.90 20.14
N THR A 60 -0.62 -10.19 19.90
CA THR A 60 0.38 -10.87 19.07
C THR A 60 0.17 -10.61 17.57
N PRO A 61 1.21 -10.74 16.73
CA PRO A 61 1.05 -10.69 15.29
C PRO A 61 0.02 -11.70 14.74
N PHE A 62 -0.09 -12.87 15.36
CA PHE A 62 -1.09 -13.87 15.01
C PHE A 62 -2.52 -13.39 15.28
N GLU A 63 -2.76 -12.75 16.41
CA GLU A 63 -4.06 -12.17 16.75
C GLU A 63 -4.44 -11.03 15.80
N TRP A 64 -3.48 -10.18 15.41
CA TRP A 64 -3.70 -9.19 14.37
C TRP A 64 -4.06 -9.84 13.03
N GLN A 65 -3.24 -10.81 12.58
CA GLN A 65 -3.40 -11.46 11.27
C GLN A 65 -4.73 -12.19 11.11
N THR A 66 -5.21 -12.85 12.15
CA THR A 66 -6.47 -13.60 12.15
C THR A 66 -7.65 -12.74 12.60
N GLY A 67 -7.43 -11.79 13.49
CA GLY A 67 -8.45 -10.93 14.08
C GLY A 67 -9.13 -10.03 13.05
N ARG A 68 -8.39 -9.49 12.08
CA ARG A 68 -8.92 -8.59 11.05
C ARG A 68 -10.03 -9.24 10.20
N ILE A 69 -9.87 -10.49 9.80
CA ILE A 69 -10.90 -11.18 9.03
C ILE A 69 -12.05 -11.65 9.92
N LYS A 70 -11.78 -12.07 11.16
CA LYS A 70 -12.82 -12.43 12.13
C LYS A 70 -13.72 -11.23 12.43
N ALA A 71 -13.14 -10.06 12.67
CA ALA A 71 -13.90 -8.85 12.94
C ALA A 71 -14.72 -8.41 11.71
N ALA A 72 -14.14 -8.44 10.52
CA ALA A 72 -14.85 -8.14 9.29
C ALA A 72 -16.02 -9.11 9.06
N CYS A 73 -15.78 -10.42 9.14
CA CYS A 73 -16.85 -11.43 8.97
C CYS A 73 -17.99 -11.25 9.98
N LYS A 74 -17.68 -10.82 11.20
CA LYS A 74 -18.70 -10.54 12.22
C LYS A 74 -19.66 -9.41 11.78
N ASP A 75 -19.15 -8.36 11.17
CA ASP A 75 -19.97 -7.24 10.67
C ASP A 75 -20.97 -7.68 9.58
N PHE A 76 -20.62 -8.72 8.83
CA PHE A 76 -21.44 -9.27 7.75
C PHE A 76 -22.21 -10.55 8.16
N ASN A 77 -22.23 -10.91 9.44
CA ASN A 77 -22.84 -12.13 9.97
C ASN A 77 -22.33 -13.42 9.30
N ILE A 78 -21.06 -13.43 8.85
CA ILE A 78 -20.41 -14.59 8.26
C ILE A 78 -19.72 -15.38 9.38
N PRO A 79 -20.12 -16.65 9.63
CA PRO A 79 -19.49 -17.45 10.68
C PRO A 79 -18.07 -17.84 10.31
N ILE A 80 -17.10 -17.45 11.15
CA ILE A 80 -15.70 -17.81 11.01
C ILE A 80 -15.07 -18.05 12.39
N ASP A 81 -14.51 -19.24 12.59
CA ASP A 81 -13.71 -19.58 13.77
C ASP A 81 -12.23 -19.21 13.60
N THR A 82 -11.42 -19.49 14.62
CA THR A 82 -9.99 -19.18 14.58
C THR A 82 -9.25 -20.04 13.58
N GLU A 83 -9.62 -21.31 13.41
CA GLU A 83 -9.00 -22.22 12.46
C GLU A 83 -9.22 -21.73 11.02
N LYS A 84 -10.45 -21.43 10.66
CA LYS A 84 -10.78 -20.86 9.32
C LYS A 84 -10.12 -19.52 9.09
N ALA A 85 -10.01 -18.66 10.10
CA ALA A 85 -9.31 -17.38 9.99
C ALA A 85 -7.81 -17.57 9.77
N THR A 86 -7.21 -18.59 10.35
CA THR A 86 -5.81 -18.96 10.12
C THR A 86 -5.61 -19.44 8.68
N ILE A 87 -6.44 -20.38 8.22
CA ILE A 87 -6.41 -20.86 6.83
C ILE A 87 -6.63 -19.71 5.85
N PHE A 88 -7.54 -18.77 6.18
CA PHE A 88 -7.77 -17.58 5.38
C PHE A 88 -6.49 -16.74 5.26
N HIS A 89 -5.81 -16.46 6.38
CA HIS A 89 -4.57 -15.69 6.38
C HIS A 89 -3.48 -16.36 5.55
N GLU A 90 -3.23 -17.66 5.73
CA GLU A 90 -2.23 -18.42 4.99
C GLU A 90 -2.53 -18.43 3.49
N THR A 91 -3.80 -18.65 3.12
CA THR A 91 -4.24 -18.60 1.72
C THR A 91 -4.06 -17.21 1.14
N TYR A 92 -4.44 -16.16 1.89
CA TYR A 92 -4.26 -14.77 1.47
C TYR A 92 -2.78 -14.41 1.20
N VAL A 93 -1.88 -14.82 2.10
CA VAL A 93 -0.42 -14.64 1.90
C VAL A 93 0.05 -15.43 0.66
N THR A 94 -0.51 -16.62 0.42
CA THR A 94 -0.19 -17.41 -0.77
C THR A 94 -0.68 -16.71 -2.05
N GLU A 95 -1.89 -16.13 -2.04
CA GLU A 95 -2.42 -15.38 -3.17
C GLU A 95 -1.62 -14.10 -3.47
N GLN A 96 -0.99 -13.51 -2.47
CA GLN A 96 -0.10 -12.36 -2.66
C GLN A 96 1.19 -12.69 -3.44
N LYS A 97 1.54 -13.97 -3.58
CA LYS A 97 2.62 -14.42 -4.47
C LYS A 97 2.24 -14.39 -5.96
N ASN A 98 0.97 -14.07 -6.27
CA ASN A 98 0.44 -13.98 -7.63
C ASN A 98 -0.04 -12.56 -7.98
N ILE A 99 0.51 -11.54 -7.31
CA ILE A 99 0.20 -10.14 -7.62
C ILE A 99 0.95 -9.69 -8.88
N THR A 100 0.34 -8.76 -9.62
CA THR A 100 0.91 -8.14 -10.81
C THR A 100 0.68 -6.64 -10.76
N LEU A 101 1.61 -5.86 -11.31
CA LEU A 101 1.44 -4.42 -11.47
C LEU A 101 0.16 -4.09 -12.24
N PHE A 102 -0.44 -2.93 -11.96
CA PHE A 102 -1.34 -2.33 -12.94
C PHE A 102 -0.57 -2.13 -14.25
N PRO A 103 -1.14 -2.48 -15.42
CA PRO A 103 -0.44 -2.33 -16.70
C PRO A 103 0.04 -0.89 -16.95
N GLU A 104 -0.76 0.09 -16.56
CA GLU A 104 -0.44 1.51 -16.71
C GLU A 104 0.68 1.97 -15.76
N VAL A 105 0.80 1.34 -14.59
CA VAL A 105 1.92 1.57 -13.67
C VAL A 105 3.21 0.98 -14.22
N GLU A 106 3.16 -0.22 -14.83
CA GLU A 106 4.34 -0.78 -15.51
C GLU A 106 4.81 0.13 -16.64
N GLU A 107 3.87 0.68 -17.42
CA GLU A 107 4.18 1.65 -18.47
C GLU A 107 4.77 2.94 -17.89
N LEU A 108 4.20 3.47 -16.79
CA LEU A 108 4.71 4.66 -16.10
C LEU A 108 6.15 4.45 -15.62
N LEU A 109 6.43 3.34 -14.96
CA LEU A 109 7.80 3.01 -14.50
C LEU A 109 8.78 2.96 -15.68
N ASN A 110 8.38 2.39 -16.82
CA ASN A 110 9.19 2.37 -18.04
C ASN A 110 9.48 3.79 -18.56
N VAL A 111 8.47 4.67 -18.59
CA VAL A 111 8.62 6.08 -19.05
C VAL A 111 9.59 6.81 -18.12
N LEU A 112 9.34 6.80 -16.82
CA LEU A 112 10.15 7.51 -15.84
C LEU A 112 11.60 7.04 -15.80
N TYR A 113 11.81 5.72 -15.91
CA TYR A 113 13.14 5.14 -15.97
C TYR A 113 13.92 5.59 -17.22
N LYS A 114 13.26 5.62 -18.38
CA LYS A 114 13.87 6.11 -19.64
C LYS A 114 14.19 7.60 -19.60
N GLU A 115 13.41 8.39 -18.85
CA GLU A 115 13.67 9.81 -18.61
C GLU A 115 14.79 10.08 -17.59
N GLY A 116 15.41 9.03 -17.06
CA GLY A 116 16.48 9.15 -16.06
C GLY A 116 16.01 9.64 -14.69
N LYS A 117 14.72 9.46 -14.36
CA LYS A 117 14.19 9.80 -13.03
C LYS A 117 14.74 8.84 -11.99
N GLN A 118 15.03 9.37 -10.81
CA GLN A 118 15.37 8.56 -9.66
C GLN A 118 14.09 7.96 -9.08
N LEU A 119 13.96 6.63 -9.10
CA LEU A 119 12.76 5.92 -8.63
C LEU A 119 13.06 5.19 -7.33
N GLY A 120 12.13 5.27 -6.37
CA GLY A 120 12.27 4.60 -5.08
C GLY A 120 10.96 4.02 -4.57
N ILE A 121 11.07 3.23 -3.51
CA ILE A 121 9.95 2.65 -2.77
C ILE A 121 10.09 3.05 -1.30
N LEU A 122 8.97 3.44 -0.68
CA LEU A 122 8.80 3.49 0.76
C LEU A 122 7.47 2.83 1.12
N THR A 123 7.52 1.67 1.76
CA THR A 123 6.34 0.88 2.14
C THR A 123 6.35 0.50 3.61
N ASN A 124 5.17 0.52 4.25
CA ASN A 124 5.01 0.05 5.62
C ASN A 124 4.76 -1.46 5.64
N GLY A 125 5.41 -2.17 6.57
CA GLY A 125 5.18 -3.57 6.80
C GLY A 125 6.43 -4.35 7.22
N GLU A 126 6.23 -5.63 7.49
CA GLU A 126 7.29 -6.56 7.85
C GLU A 126 8.22 -6.79 6.65
N GLU A 127 9.53 -6.81 6.89
CA GLU A 127 10.58 -6.84 5.87
C GLU A 127 10.40 -7.98 4.86
N LYS A 128 10.28 -9.22 5.34
CA LYS A 128 10.19 -10.40 4.45
C LYS A 128 8.93 -10.37 3.58
N HIS A 129 7.82 -9.87 4.15
CA HIS A 129 6.56 -9.80 3.46
C HIS A 129 6.58 -8.73 2.35
N GLN A 130 7.11 -7.54 2.62
CA GLN A 130 7.22 -6.49 1.62
C GLN A 130 8.28 -6.83 0.56
N ALA A 131 9.43 -7.40 0.97
CA ALA A 131 10.45 -7.87 0.04
C ALA A 131 9.92 -8.95 -0.93
N MET A 132 9.06 -9.86 -0.46
CA MET A 132 8.38 -10.84 -1.32
C MET A 132 7.52 -10.16 -2.39
N LYS A 133 6.73 -9.14 -2.03
CA LYS A 133 5.89 -8.39 -2.98
C LYS A 133 6.73 -7.62 -4.00
N ILE A 134 7.76 -6.92 -3.54
CA ILE A 134 8.70 -6.17 -4.38
C ILE A 134 9.35 -7.10 -5.42
N LYS A 135 9.77 -8.29 -4.97
CA LYS A 135 10.33 -9.33 -5.85
C LYS A 135 9.28 -9.86 -6.84
N GLN A 136 8.06 -10.14 -6.37
CA GLN A 136 6.96 -10.66 -7.21
C GLN A 136 6.55 -9.65 -8.30
N LEU A 137 6.54 -8.36 -7.98
CA LEU A 137 6.25 -7.27 -8.91
C LEU A 137 7.44 -6.92 -9.81
N HIS A 138 8.57 -7.61 -9.69
CA HIS A 138 9.81 -7.40 -10.47
C HIS A 138 10.31 -5.94 -10.45
N LEU A 139 10.12 -5.23 -9.33
CA LEU A 139 10.41 -3.79 -9.24
C LEU A 139 11.90 -3.46 -9.39
N SER A 140 12.80 -4.43 -9.16
CA SER A 140 14.24 -4.29 -9.41
C SER A 140 14.61 -3.98 -10.88
N ARG A 141 13.66 -4.10 -11.82
CA ARG A 141 13.84 -3.66 -13.22
C ARG A 141 14.02 -2.15 -13.36
N TRP A 142 13.47 -1.37 -12.41
CA TRP A 142 13.47 0.09 -12.45
C TRP A 142 14.05 0.74 -11.18
N ILE A 143 13.96 0.05 -10.05
CA ILE A 143 14.27 0.57 -8.72
C ILE A 143 15.37 -0.29 -8.10
N PRO A 144 16.56 0.26 -7.91
CA PRO A 144 17.67 -0.47 -7.31
C PRO A 144 17.43 -0.70 -5.80
N ALA A 145 18.14 -1.67 -5.23
CA ALA A 145 17.93 -2.08 -3.84
C ALA A 145 18.16 -0.94 -2.84
N GLU A 146 19.14 -0.08 -3.09
CA GLU A 146 19.44 1.09 -2.26
C GLU A 146 18.34 2.16 -2.24
N MET A 147 17.42 2.12 -3.21
CA MET A 147 16.23 2.97 -3.31
C MET A 147 14.97 2.30 -2.75
N THR A 148 15.11 1.17 -2.07
CA THR A 148 13.99 0.40 -1.52
C THR A 148 13.99 0.49 0.00
N PHE A 149 12.92 1.08 0.55
CA PHE A 149 12.76 1.37 1.96
C PHE A 149 11.53 0.65 2.52
N ILE A 150 11.75 -0.22 3.51
CA ILE A 150 10.70 -0.98 4.20
C ILE A 150 10.72 -0.58 5.66
N SER A 151 9.58 -0.18 6.22
CA SER A 151 9.49 0.33 7.60
C SER A 151 9.99 -0.68 8.63
N GLY A 152 9.75 -1.97 8.43
CA GLY A 152 10.23 -3.04 9.31
C GLY A 152 11.75 -3.16 9.37
N THR A 153 12.47 -2.71 8.34
CA THR A 153 13.95 -2.65 8.33
C THR A 153 14.46 -1.35 8.94
N ILE A 154 13.74 -0.22 8.70
CA ILE A 154 14.17 1.11 9.15
C ILE A 154 13.89 1.33 10.64
N GLY A 155 12.84 0.68 11.18
CA GLY A 155 12.36 0.89 12.56
C GLY A 155 11.40 2.07 12.71
N HIS A 156 11.09 2.78 11.63
CA HIS A 156 10.13 3.88 11.57
C HIS A 156 9.17 3.69 10.41
N ALA A 157 7.87 3.95 10.65
CA ALA A 157 6.82 3.77 9.66
C ALA A 157 6.14 5.11 9.30
N LYS A 158 5.64 5.24 8.06
CA LYS A 158 4.75 6.34 7.68
C LYS A 158 3.53 6.38 8.62
N PRO A 159 3.02 7.52 9.06
CA PRO A 159 3.38 8.88 8.61
C PRO A 159 4.47 9.55 9.44
N LYS A 160 5.19 8.83 10.31
CA LYS A 160 6.21 9.43 11.20
C LYS A 160 7.28 10.15 10.38
N ARG A 161 7.63 11.38 10.79
CA ARG A 161 8.61 12.22 10.12
C ARG A 161 9.98 11.53 9.98
N GLU A 162 10.36 10.73 10.97
CA GLU A 162 11.63 10.03 11.05
C GLU A 162 11.92 9.12 9.86
N VAL A 163 10.87 8.49 9.27
CA VAL A 163 11.10 7.63 8.08
C VAL A 163 11.44 8.46 6.85
N PHE A 164 10.87 9.65 6.71
CA PHE A 164 11.16 10.57 5.60
C PHE A 164 12.55 11.21 5.80
N ASP A 165 12.88 11.66 7.01
CA ASP A 165 14.20 12.20 7.36
C ASP A 165 15.32 11.18 7.08
N PHE A 166 15.08 9.90 7.40
CA PHE A 166 16.01 8.83 7.11
C PHE A 166 16.31 8.72 5.61
N ILE A 167 15.28 8.78 4.76
CA ILE A 167 15.44 8.71 3.31
C ILE A 167 16.14 9.94 2.76
N GLU A 168 15.75 11.13 3.24
CA GLU A 168 16.36 12.40 2.85
C GLU A 168 17.87 12.39 3.09
N GLN A 169 18.28 11.99 4.31
CA GLN A 169 19.70 11.92 4.67
C GLN A 169 20.45 10.85 3.89
N LYS A 170 19.84 9.67 3.70
CA LYS A 170 20.49 8.55 3.02
C LYS A 170 20.73 8.82 1.54
N LEU A 171 19.83 9.56 0.89
CA LEU A 171 19.85 9.79 -0.55
C LEU A 171 20.27 11.23 -0.93
N ASP A 172 20.52 12.11 0.06
CA ASP A 172 20.79 13.54 -0.14
C ASP A 172 19.68 14.19 -1.01
N LEU A 173 18.42 13.97 -0.63
CA LEU A 173 17.25 14.38 -1.41
C LEU A 173 16.96 15.87 -1.30
N ASP A 174 16.65 16.49 -2.43
CA ASP A 174 15.98 17.78 -2.49
C ASP A 174 14.45 17.58 -2.31
N GLN A 175 13.93 17.94 -1.13
CA GLN A 175 12.51 17.82 -0.79
C GLN A 175 11.61 18.48 -1.84
N THR A 176 12.03 19.63 -2.38
CA THR A 176 11.24 20.42 -3.34
C THR A 176 11.12 19.75 -4.71
N LYS A 177 12.01 18.80 -5.01
CA LYS A 177 12.06 18.03 -6.25
C LYS A 177 11.62 16.58 -6.08
N THR A 178 11.22 16.19 -4.88
CA THR A 178 10.77 14.84 -4.53
C THR A 178 9.26 14.77 -4.53
N VAL A 179 8.69 13.75 -5.14
CA VAL A 179 7.26 13.44 -5.10
C VAL A 179 7.04 12.04 -4.54
N TYR A 180 6.07 11.94 -3.65
CA TYR A 180 5.57 10.67 -3.12
C TYR A 180 4.24 10.31 -3.79
N ILE A 181 4.06 9.05 -4.15
CA ILE A 181 2.83 8.53 -4.75
C ILE A 181 2.33 7.37 -3.87
N GLY A 182 1.12 7.49 -3.32
CA GLY A 182 0.54 6.47 -2.46
C GLY A 182 -0.97 6.54 -2.36
N ASP A 183 -1.60 5.48 -1.81
CA ASP A 183 -3.07 5.34 -1.70
C ASP A 183 -3.64 5.76 -0.34
N HIS A 184 -2.81 5.75 0.71
CA HIS A 184 -3.28 5.96 2.06
C HIS A 184 -3.13 7.43 2.47
N PHE A 185 -4.28 8.13 2.60
CA PHE A 185 -4.27 9.56 2.84
C PHE A 185 -3.41 9.98 4.03
N GLU A 186 -3.62 9.37 5.22
CA GLU A 186 -2.90 9.75 6.44
C GLU A 186 -1.40 9.38 6.36
N LYS A 187 -1.10 8.15 5.94
CA LYS A 187 0.27 7.63 5.95
C LYS A 187 1.13 8.21 4.84
N ASP A 188 0.56 8.30 3.64
CA ASP A 188 1.30 8.68 2.44
C ASP A 188 1.23 10.18 2.18
N ILE A 189 0.00 10.72 2.12
CA ILE A 189 -0.18 12.10 1.71
C ILE A 189 0.20 13.05 2.83
N ILE A 190 -0.38 12.86 4.04
CA ILE A 190 -0.02 13.70 5.18
C ILE A 190 1.46 13.55 5.53
N GLY A 191 1.97 12.31 5.58
CA GLY A 191 3.38 12.06 5.88
C GLY A 191 4.34 12.75 4.91
N ALA A 192 4.12 12.60 3.60
CA ALA A 192 4.94 13.25 2.57
C ALA A 192 4.84 14.79 2.63
N LYS A 193 3.62 15.33 2.81
CA LYS A 193 3.43 16.78 2.92
C LYS A 193 4.09 17.37 4.17
N GLN A 194 4.07 16.69 5.30
CA GLN A 194 4.79 17.09 6.52
C GLN A 194 6.31 17.04 6.31
N ALA A 195 6.80 16.13 5.45
CA ALA A 195 8.19 16.07 5.05
C ALA A 195 8.60 17.17 4.04
N GLY A 196 7.67 17.98 3.56
CA GLY A 196 7.94 19.01 2.55
C GLY A 196 7.97 18.47 1.12
N TRP A 197 7.62 17.20 0.91
CA TRP A 197 7.56 16.59 -0.41
C TRP A 197 6.27 16.94 -1.13
N GLN A 198 6.27 16.83 -2.45
CA GLN A 198 5.03 16.78 -3.21
C GLN A 198 4.36 15.41 -2.99
N ALA A 199 3.01 15.40 -3.04
CA ALA A 199 2.24 14.18 -2.83
C ALA A 199 1.16 14.01 -3.91
N ILE A 200 1.13 12.83 -4.53
CA ILE A 200 0.07 12.42 -5.45
C ILE A 200 -0.74 11.31 -4.78
N TRP A 201 -2.03 11.55 -4.59
CA TRP A 201 -2.92 10.57 -3.99
C TRP A 201 -3.50 9.64 -5.06
N MET A 202 -3.09 8.37 -5.02
CA MET A 202 -3.63 7.28 -5.83
C MET A 202 -4.96 6.79 -5.23
N ASN A 203 -6.02 7.58 -5.35
CA ASN A 203 -7.33 7.32 -4.75
C ASN A 203 -8.23 6.47 -5.67
N HIS A 204 -7.74 5.33 -6.13
CA HIS A 204 -8.52 4.45 -7.01
C HIS A 204 -9.71 3.77 -6.29
N ARG A 205 -9.71 3.76 -4.94
CA ARG A 205 -10.83 3.30 -4.11
C ARG A 205 -11.88 4.39 -3.87
N LYS A 206 -11.67 5.62 -4.36
CA LYS A 206 -12.59 6.76 -4.22
C LYS A 206 -12.97 7.05 -2.77
N LYS A 207 -11.98 7.02 -1.88
CA LYS A 207 -12.14 7.39 -0.47
C LYS A 207 -12.40 8.89 -0.37
N ASP A 208 -13.27 9.29 0.54
CA ASP A 208 -13.51 10.71 0.80
C ASP A 208 -12.28 11.37 1.44
N LEU A 209 -12.08 12.64 1.12
CA LEU A 209 -11.07 13.46 1.81
C LEU A 209 -11.52 13.66 3.26
N PRO A 210 -10.69 13.29 4.27
CA PRO A 210 -11.06 13.50 5.66
C PRO A 210 -11.37 14.96 5.95
N SER A 211 -12.48 15.24 6.62
CA SER A 211 -12.96 16.60 6.91
C SER A 211 -11.98 17.43 7.78
N HIS A 212 -11.10 16.75 8.53
CA HIS A 212 -10.07 17.33 9.39
C HIS A 212 -8.69 17.43 8.71
N ALA A 213 -8.61 17.15 7.41
CA ALA A 213 -7.33 17.14 6.71
C ALA A 213 -6.66 18.52 6.71
N THR A 214 -5.49 18.62 7.34
CA THR A 214 -4.68 19.84 7.39
C THR A 214 -3.85 20.04 6.13
N TYR A 215 -3.56 18.95 5.42
CA TYR A 215 -2.82 18.94 4.16
C TYR A 215 -3.70 18.43 3.04
N LYS A 216 -3.42 18.89 1.82
CA LYS A 216 -4.04 18.40 0.59
C LYS A 216 -2.98 17.78 -0.31
N PRO A 217 -3.32 16.74 -1.10
CA PRO A 217 -2.44 16.25 -2.13
C PRO A 217 -2.20 17.33 -3.18
N ASP A 218 -1.03 17.36 -3.79
CA ASP A 218 -0.75 18.24 -4.94
C ASP A 218 -1.54 17.79 -6.17
N LYS A 219 -1.80 16.49 -6.27
CA LYS A 219 -2.70 15.88 -7.25
C LYS A 219 -3.44 14.69 -6.63
N GLU A 220 -4.65 14.45 -7.11
CA GLU A 220 -5.43 13.25 -6.83
C GLU A 220 -5.74 12.57 -8.17
N VAL A 221 -5.62 11.25 -8.21
CA VAL A 221 -5.94 10.41 -9.37
C VAL A 221 -6.77 9.22 -8.93
N HIS A 222 -7.74 8.82 -9.76
CA HIS A 222 -8.69 7.76 -9.43
C HIS A 222 -8.45 6.46 -10.20
N SER A 223 -7.36 6.38 -10.94
CA SER A 223 -6.93 5.18 -11.66
C SER A 223 -5.45 5.21 -12.02
N ALA A 224 -4.88 4.03 -12.26
CA ALA A 224 -3.52 3.90 -12.77
C ALA A 224 -3.35 4.62 -14.14
N LYS A 225 -4.43 4.65 -14.95
CA LYS A 225 -4.46 5.38 -16.21
C LYS A 225 -4.30 6.90 -16.00
N GLU A 226 -5.07 7.47 -15.08
CA GLU A 226 -4.94 8.91 -14.77
C GLU A 226 -3.55 9.25 -14.24
N LEU A 227 -2.97 8.34 -13.40
CA LEU A 227 -1.61 8.50 -12.91
C LEU A 227 -0.60 8.53 -14.08
N LEU A 228 -0.68 7.58 -15.01
CA LEU A 228 0.16 7.57 -16.20
C LEU A 228 0.01 8.85 -17.04
N ASP A 229 -1.22 9.28 -17.25
CA ASP A 229 -1.53 10.47 -18.06
C ASP A 229 -0.96 11.77 -17.47
N LEU A 230 -0.81 11.86 -16.13
CA LEU A 230 -0.16 13.00 -15.47
C LEU A 230 1.30 13.18 -15.89
N PHE A 231 2.01 12.09 -16.14
CA PHE A 231 3.42 12.12 -16.51
C PHE A 231 3.61 12.21 -18.03
N LYS A 232 2.71 11.67 -18.83
CA LYS A 232 2.76 11.77 -20.29
C LYS A 232 2.47 13.17 -20.84
N LYS A 233 1.66 13.98 -20.15
CA LYS A 233 1.29 15.34 -20.59
C LYS A 233 2.40 16.39 -20.43
N LYS A 234 3.56 16.00 -19.88
CA LYS A 234 4.71 16.90 -19.67
C LYS A 234 5.84 16.72 -20.69
N ALA A 235 5.65 15.82 -21.66
CA ALA A 235 6.61 15.59 -22.74
C ALA A 235 6.38 16.52 -23.93
#